data_bfdb9d44de961c1d4bd1934fcd9ccb1c
#
_entry.id   bfdb9d44de961c1d4bd1934fcd9ccb1c
#
_cell.length_a   1.000
_cell.length_b   1.000
_cell.length_c   1.000
_cell.angle_alpha   90.00
_cell.angle_beta   90.00
_cell.angle_gamma   90.00
#
_symmetry.space_group_name_H-M   'P 1'
#
loop_
_entity.id
_entity.type
_entity.pdbx_description
1 polymer ?
#
loop_
_entity_poly.entity_id
_entity_poly.type
_entity_poly.pdbx_seq_one_letter_code
_entity_poly.pdbx_strand_id
1 'polypeptide(L)'
;VSRLKDVRAEYDSTGQRLLLNVPREWVSARVTPFSGQMARSTPHFGKGALLNYDFYTNHTEHSGGQASLWHELRYFDDRGSLSSTGYVRKNLSGGSGQQEGYVRYDTTLMITDEEDATTWTAGDVISDALSWSSSVRMGGISYGRDFSLRPDLVTWPLPEFSGEAAVPTSVDLFVNGYRAGSTRLQPGPFTLTNLPYINGAGDAVLVTTDALGRQVSTTMPFYVTSDLLRQGLSDGAMTLGSLRRNYGIENFDYGPAAGSGSYRYGLTDWLTLEGHVEGAEKLALGGAGTIVKLGRLGVVNSAWTQSKMRGDTGGQLNWGYQYSTNAFSITTQHSRRDRGFGNLALYDQPTIYDEYNQPIASLSRNTDQYSLTFNLGDFGNVGAAWIGVQSFDDQKTELLNLSWSRNLWGSSSIYLAASRDQQQGDWTVALSLQIPLGERDSAAITLENTPDAGSTQRLNYNHSMPTDGGFSWNMAWARQSQASNYQQATLG
;
A
#
# COMPACT_ATOMS: atom_id res chain seq x y z
N VAL A 1 -52.97 18.32 -1.84
CA VAL A 1 -52.94 17.51 -3.08
C VAL A 1 -53.78 18.19 -4.18
N SER A 2 -55.02 18.69 -3.88
CA SER A 2 -55.89 19.32 -4.88
C SER A 2 -55.36 20.62 -5.53
N ARG A 3 -54.22 21.17 -5.04
CA ARG A 3 -53.58 22.36 -5.62
C ARG A 3 -52.41 22.04 -6.57
N LEU A 4 -52.04 20.76 -6.70
CA LEU A 4 -50.95 20.32 -7.58
C LEU A 4 -51.56 19.84 -8.89
N LYS A 5 -51.34 20.56 -9.98
CA LYS A 5 -51.98 20.32 -11.30
C LYS A 5 -51.65 18.94 -11.90
N ASP A 6 -50.56 18.35 -11.52
CA ASP A 6 -50.03 17.12 -12.12
C ASP A 6 -50.15 15.89 -11.23
N VAL A 7 -50.81 15.99 -10.05
CA VAL A 7 -51.03 14.89 -9.11
C VAL A 7 -52.47 14.43 -9.12
N ARG A 8 -52.70 13.15 -9.45
CA ARG A 8 -54.03 12.51 -9.33
C ARG A 8 -54.06 11.73 -8.01
N ALA A 9 -55.06 11.99 -7.21
CA ALA A 9 -55.29 11.30 -5.94
C ALA A 9 -56.56 10.44 -6.05
N GLU A 10 -56.45 9.16 -5.78
CA GLU A 10 -57.54 8.19 -5.73
C GLU A 10 -57.60 7.57 -4.33
N TYR A 11 -58.77 7.53 -3.72
CA TYR A 11 -58.93 6.93 -2.39
C TYR A 11 -59.51 5.51 -2.51
N ASP A 12 -58.73 4.52 -2.18
CA ASP A 12 -59.15 3.13 -2.01
C ASP A 12 -59.83 2.97 -0.65
N SER A 13 -61.16 2.97 -0.66
CA SER A 13 -61.99 2.84 0.53
C SER A 13 -61.88 1.44 1.19
N THR A 14 -61.58 0.42 0.40
CA THR A 14 -61.45 -0.98 0.87
C THR A 14 -60.14 -1.19 1.60
N GLY A 15 -59.06 -0.65 1.05
CA GLY A 15 -57.71 -0.74 1.66
C GLY A 15 -57.39 0.42 2.61
N GLN A 16 -58.30 1.41 2.77
CA GLN A 16 -58.04 2.66 3.50
C GLN A 16 -56.77 3.37 3.10
N ARG A 17 -56.47 3.43 1.80
CA ARG A 17 -55.23 3.97 1.23
C ARG A 17 -55.55 5.14 0.29
N LEU A 18 -54.73 6.17 0.37
CA LEU A 18 -54.73 7.26 -0.60
C LEU A 18 -53.64 6.94 -1.66
N LEU A 19 -54.06 6.65 -2.87
CA LEU A 19 -53.19 6.42 -4.00
C LEU A 19 -52.91 7.77 -4.66
N LEU A 20 -51.63 8.16 -4.72
CA LEU A 20 -51.17 9.37 -5.39
C LEU A 20 -50.45 8.97 -6.68
N ASN A 21 -51.02 9.38 -7.82
CA ASN A 21 -50.33 9.29 -9.10
C ASN A 21 -49.61 10.61 -9.34
N VAL A 22 -48.25 10.58 -9.18
CA VAL A 22 -47.39 11.74 -9.33
C VAL A 22 -46.55 11.62 -10.61
N PRO A 23 -46.13 12.72 -11.25
CA PRO A 23 -45.21 12.69 -12.37
C PRO A 23 -43.96 11.93 -12.01
N ARG A 24 -43.43 11.12 -12.94
CA ARG A 24 -42.23 10.28 -12.70
C ARG A 24 -41.00 11.08 -12.24
N GLU A 25 -40.82 12.25 -12.81
CA GLU A 25 -39.77 13.21 -12.48
C GLU A 25 -39.79 13.72 -11.02
N TRP A 26 -40.92 13.54 -10.30
CA TRP A 26 -41.04 13.91 -8.89
C TRP A 26 -40.72 12.77 -7.94
N VAL A 27 -40.55 11.56 -8.45
CA VAL A 27 -40.23 10.39 -7.66
C VAL A 27 -38.70 10.26 -7.60
N SER A 28 -38.13 10.55 -6.46
CA SER A 28 -36.69 10.35 -6.23
C SER A 28 -36.30 8.87 -6.37
N ALA A 29 -35.17 8.59 -7.01
CA ALA A 29 -34.66 7.25 -7.11
C ALA A 29 -34.43 6.65 -5.69
N ARG A 30 -34.94 5.46 -5.48
CA ARG A 30 -34.72 4.75 -4.21
C ARG A 30 -33.33 4.19 -4.17
N VAL A 31 -32.50 4.71 -3.28
CA VAL A 31 -31.15 4.18 -3.04
C VAL A 31 -31.26 2.88 -2.25
N THR A 32 -30.75 1.78 -2.82
CA THR A 32 -30.75 0.46 -2.22
C THR A 32 -29.33 -0.08 -2.21
N PRO A 33 -28.70 -0.29 -1.04
CA PRO A 33 -27.40 -0.95 -0.97
C PRO A 33 -27.56 -2.41 -1.44
N PHE A 34 -26.70 -2.83 -2.35
CA PHE A 34 -26.74 -4.20 -2.90
C PHE A 34 -26.12 -5.21 -1.91
N SER A 35 -24.97 -4.89 -1.39
CA SER A 35 -24.34 -5.64 -0.28
C SER A 35 -24.61 -4.89 1.03
N GLY A 36 -24.85 -5.62 2.11
CA GLY A 36 -24.88 -5.03 3.45
C GLY A 36 -23.57 -4.29 3.72
N GLN A 37 -23.66 -3.10 4.33
CA GLN A 37 -22.46 -2.50 4.91
C GLN A 37 -21.84 -3.51 5.87
N MET A 38 -20.51 -3.64 5.85
CA MET A 38 -19.83 -4.39 6.89
C MET A 38 -20.30 -3.82 8.24
N ALA A 39 -20.81 -4.69 9.11
CA ALA A 39 -21.25 -4.25 10.43
C ALA A 39 -20.03 -3.64 11.13
N ARG A 40 -20.21 -2.44 11.70
CA ARG A 40 -19.19 -1.84 12.55
C ARG A 40 -18.91 -2.80 13.69
N SER A 41 -17.67 -3.30 13.74
CA SER A 41 -17.21 -4.06 14.89
C SER A 41 -16.97 -3.08 16.04
N THR A 42 -17.57 -3.32 17.18
CA THR A 42 -17.25 -2.58 18.41
C THR A 42 -16.01 -3.22 19.01
N PRO A 43 -14.88 -2.54 19.07
CA PRO A 43 -13.69 -3.13 19.63
C PRO A 43 -13.84 -3.34 21.14
N HIS A 44 -13.30 -4.44 21.62
CA HIS A 44 -13.17 -4.72 23.03
C HIS A 44 -11.72 -4.50 23.44
N PHE A 45 -11.50 -3.46 24.23
CA PHE A 45 -10.16 -3.14 24.74
C PHE A 45 -9.85 -3.94 26.00
N GLY A 46 -8.70 -4.61 26.00
CA GLY A 46 -8.09 -5.18 27.19
C GLY A 46 -7.04 -4.25 27.76
N LYS A 47 -6.67 -4.45 29.02
CA LYS A 47 -5.49 -3.84 29.64
C LYS A 47 -4.41 -4.89 29.80
N GLY A 48 -3.17 -4.55 29.45
CA GLY A 48 -2.08 -5.50 29.60
C GLY A 48 -0.71 -4.91 29.33
N ALA A 49 0.28 -5.71 29.64
CA ALA A 49 1.65 -5.49 29.24
C ALA A 49 2.14 -6.71 28.44
N LEU A 50 2.87 -6.46 27.37
CA LEU A 50 3.38 -7.47 26.46
C LEU A 50 4.87 -7.27 26.33
N LEU A 51 5.64 -8.35 26.40
CA LEU A 51 7.05 -8.39 26.08
C LEU A 51 7.24 -9.33 24.89
N ASN A 52 7.57 -8.75 23.74
CA ASN A 52 8.07 -9.47 22.58
C ASN A 52 9.59 -9.46 22.63
N TYR A 53 10.22 -10.58 22.28
CA TYR A 53 11.66 -10.67 22.15
C TYR A 53 12.06 -11.59 21.01
N ASP A 54 13.20 -11.28 20.41
CA ASP A 54 13.84 -12.09 19.38
C ASP A 54 15.32 -12.20 19.72
N PHE A 55 15.77 -13.43 19.96
CA PHE A 55 17.18 -13.72 20.24
C PHE A 55 17.83 -14.33 19.01
N TYR A 56 18.83 -13.67 18.50
CA TYR A 56 19.60 -14.10 17.35
C TYR A 56 21.07 -14.28 17.70
N THR A 57 21.67 -15.38 17.26
CA THR A 57 23.10 -15.61 17.34
C THR A 57 23.63 -16.14 16.02
N ASN A 58 24.76 -15.65 15.60
CA ASN A 58 25.49 -16.19 14.45
C ASN A 58 26.95 -16.42 14.84
N HIS A 59 27.54 -17.37 14.15
CA HIS A 59 29.00 -17.62 14.23
C HIS A 59 29.52 -17.84 12.83
N THR A 60 30.58 -17.13 12.48
CA THR A 60 31.24 -17.25 11.18
C THR A 60 32.72 -17.61 11.45
N GLU A 61 33.20 -18.61 10.74
CA GLU A 61 34.53 -19.20 10.97
C GLU A 61 35.68 -18.17 10.89
N HIS A 62 35.51 -17.11 10.10
CA HIS A 62 36.53 -16.08 9.88
C HIS A 62 36.27 -14.74 10.59
N SER A 63 35.02 -14.44 10.98
CA SER A 63 34.66 -13.16 11.58
C SER A 63 34.12 -13.26 13.00
N GLY A 64 34.15 -14.46 13.58
CA GLY A 64 33.74 -14.68 14.97
C GLY A 64 32.22 -14.79 15.16
N GLY A 65 31.80 -14.79 16.42
CA GLY A 65 30.44 -14.96 16.84
C GLY A 65 29.81 -13.67 17.37
N GLN A 66 28.50 -13.50 17.14
CA GLN A 66 27.73 -12.39 17.64
C GLN A 66 26.40 -12.88 18.19
N ALA A 67 25.92 -12.28 19.26
CA ALA A 67 24.56 -12.47 19.78
C ALA A 67 23.82 -11.13 19.83
N SER A 68 22.57 -11.13 19.52
CA SER A 68 21.69 -9.97 19.67
C SER A 68 20.33 -10.38 20.22
N LEU A 69 19.77 -9.51 21.05
CA LEU A 69 18.43 -9.63 21.61
C LEU A 69 17.66 -8.36 21.24
N TRP A 70 16.69 -8.50 20.35
CA TRP A 70 15.70 -7.47 20.12
C TRP A 70 14.57 -7.63 21.14
N HIS A 71 13.97 -6.51 21.56
CA HIS A 71 12.82 -6.52 22.45
C HIS A 71 11.83 -5.42 22.10
N GLU A 72 10.57 -5.68 22.39
CA GLU A 72 9.49 -4.70 22.46
C GLU A 72 8.77 -4.87 23.80
N LEU A 73 8.76 -3.81 24.60
CA LEU A 73 7.91 -3.71 25.76
C LEU A 73 6.71 -2.82 25.37
N ARG A 74 5.50 -3.35 25.47
CA ARG A 74 4.27 -2.63 25.16
C ARG A 74 3.30 -2.71 26.33
N TYR A 75 2.82 -1.56 26.75
CA TYR A 75 1.66 -1.43 27.63
C TYR A 75 0.48 -0.91 26.81
N PHE A 76 -0.72 -1.44 27.02
CA PHE A 76 -1.92 -1.01 26.32
C PHE A 76 -3.13 -1.02 27.25
N ASP A 77 -4.05 -0.10 27.02
CA ASP A 77 -5.35 -0.01 27.68
C ASP A 77 -6.40 0.57 26.71
N ASP A 78 -7.57 0.92 27.25
CA ASP A 78 -8.69 1.51 26.52
C ASP A 78 -8.40 2.91 25.91
N ARG A 79 -7.31 3.55 26.25
CA ARG A 79 -6.91 4.88 25.77
C ARG A 79 -5.89 4.80 24.65
N GLY A 80 -5.10 3.74 24.61
CA GLY A 80 -4.06 3.59 23.61
C GLY A 80 -2.94 2.65 24.02
N SER A 81 -1.78 2.80 23.43
CA SER A 81 -0.62 1.96 23.70
C SER A 81 0.67 2.76 23.83
N LEU A 82 1.51 2.37 24.78
CA LEU A 82 2.88 2.83 24.92
C LEU A 82 3.82 1.68 24.60
N SER A 83 4.66 1.82 23.60
CA SER A 83 5.64 0.82 23.20
C SER A 83 7.08 1.38 23.28
N SER A 84 8.01 0.51 23.62
CA SER A 84 9.45 0.80 23.57
C SER A 84 10.18 -0.38 22.96
N THR A 85 10.98 -0.13 21.92
CA THR A 85 11.72 -1.13 21.19
C THR A 85 13.21 -0.83 21.19
N GLY A 86 14.02 -1.88 21.11
CA GLY A 86 15.47 -1.76 21.06
C GLY A 86 16.15 -3.11 20.92
N TYR A 87 17.45 -3.10 20.81
CA TYR A 87 18.23 -4.33 20.83
C TYR A 87 19.51 -4.19 21.66
N VAL A 88 19.96 -5.32 22.20
CA VAL A 88 21.27 -5.48 22.81
C VAL A 88 22.10 -6.34 21.88
N ARG A 89 23.32 -5.93 21.60
CA ARG A 89 24.28 -6.70 20.81
C ARG A 89 25.54 -6.96 21.60
N LYS A 90 26.07 -8.20 21.48
CA LYS A 90 27.34 -8.60 22.10
C LYS A 90 28.14 -9.45 21.13
N ASN A 91 29.42 -9.12 20.97
CA ASN A 91 30.37 -9.96 20.24
C ASN A 91 30.83 -11.09 21.15
N LEU A 92 30.74 -12.33 20.67
CA LEU A 92 31.07 -13.53 21.45
C LEU A 92 32.52 -13.97 21.26
N SER A 93 33.09 -13.80 20.07
CA SER A 93 34.48 -14.12 19.76
C SER A 93 34.91 -13.43 18.46
N GLY A 94 36.14 -12.95 18.38
CA GLY A 94 36.81 -12.49 17.15
C GLY A 94 36.14 -11.34 16.42
N GLY A 95 35.21 -10.67 17.06
CA GLY A 95 34.29 -9.72 16.39
C GLY A 95 34.97 -8.49 15.84
N SER A 96 34.82 -8.30 14.57
CA SER A 96 35.20 -7.08 13.85
C SER A 96 34.10 -6.03 13.90
N GLY A 97 34.36 -4.92 14.61
CA GLY A 97 33.85 -3.61 14.24
C GLY A 97 32.35 -3.29 14.38
N GLN A 98 31.49 -4.19 14.76
CA GLN A 98 30.08 -3.84 15.03
C GLN A 98 29.93 -3.31 16.46
N GLN A 99 29.16 -2.23 16.60
CA GLN A 99 28.92 -1.57 17.88
C GLN A 99 28.24 -2.52 18.87
N GLU A 100 28.89 -2.73 20.03
CA GLU A 100 28.32 -3.47 21.15
C GLU A 100 27.45 -2.58 22.03
N GLY A 101 26.54 -3.19 22.76
CA GLY A 101 25.70 -2.52 23.75
C GLY A 101 24.25 -2.44 23.38
N TYR A 102 23.54 -1.56 24.08
CA TYR A 102 22.13 -1.32 23.89
C TYR A 102 21.87 -0.17 22.91
N VAL A 103 21.05 -0.44 21.91
CA VAL A 103 20.56 0.59 20.99
C VAL A 103 19.03 0.61 21.03
N ARG A 104 18.50 1.76 21.41
CA ARG A 104 17.07 2.04 21.40
C ARG A 104 16.59 2.33 19.97
N TYR A 105 15.49 1.72 19.59
CA TYR A 105 14.80 2.04 18.35
C TYR A 105 13.77 3.12 18.59
N ASP A 106 12.55 2.75 18.88
CA ASP A 106 11.43 3.69 19.02
C ASP A 106 10.84 3.62 20.44
N THR A 107 10.36 4.75 20.92
CA THR A 107 9.49 4.84 22.09
C THR A 107 8.30 5.69 21.69
N THR A 108 7.11 5.08 21.66
CA THR A 108 5.94 5.66 21.03
C THR A 108 4.70 5.48 21.89
N LEU A 109 4.02 6.59 22.18
CA LEU A 109 2.66 6.61 22.73
C LEU A 109 1.68 6.82 21.58
N MET A 110 0.71 5.92 21.41
CA MET A 110 -0.33 6.00 20.40
C MET A 110 -1.70 6.02 21.05
N ILE A 111 -2.53 6.98 20.68
CA ILE A 111 -3.92 7.15 21.15
C ILE A 111 -4.78 7.19 19.89
N THR A 112 -5.79 6.34 19.83
CA THR A 112 -6.69 6.20 18.67
C THR A 112 -8.10 6.63 19.02
N ASP A 113 -8.73 7.32 18.08
CA ASP A 113 -10.16 7.61 18.09
C ASP A 113 -10.81 6.91 16.88
N GLU A 114 -11.59 5.86 17.18
CA GLU A 114 -12.24 5.07 16.14
C GLU A 114 -13.49 5.74 15.57
N GLU A 115 -14.14 6.65 16.30
CA GLU A 115 -15.30 7.36 15.77
C GLU A 115 -14.90 8.26 14.62
N ASP A 116 -13.87 9.04 14.82
CA ASP A 116 -13.33 9.97 13.84
C ASP A 116 -12.25 9.34 12.94
N ALA A 117 -11.89 8.08 13.19
CA ALA A 117 -10.80 7.38 12.50
C ALA A 117 -9.50 8.21 12.53
N THR A 118 -9.07 8.65 13.72
CA THR A 118 -7.87 9.47 13.91
C THR A 118 -6.91 8.85 14.93
N THR A 119 -5.63 9.15 14.74
CA THR A 119 -4.56 8.67 15.61
C THR A 119 -3.67 9.84 16.02
N TRP A 120 -3.43 9.96 17.34
CA TRP A 120 -2.36 10.76 17.93
C TRP A 120 -1.19 9.87 18.25
N THR A 121 -0.01 10.27 17.84
CA THR A 121 1.23 9.56 18.16
C THR A 121 2.23 10.54 18.75
N ALA A 122 2.86 10.17 19.87
CA ALA A 122 3.88 10.98 20.52
C ALA A 122 5.12 10.14 20.84
N GLY A 123 6.30 10.73 20.72
CA GLY A 123 7.60 10.05 20.87
C GLY A 123 8.31 9.91 19.54
N ASP A 124 8.83 8.74 19.21
CA ASP A 124 9.41 8.48 17.90
C ASP A 124 8.29 8.20 16.89
N VAL A 125 8.18 9.06 15.89
CA VAL A 125 7.12 9.01 14.88
C VAL A 125 7.72 9.02 13.49
N ILE A 126 6.99 8.48 12.53
CA ILE A 126 7.30 8.60 11.10
C ILE A 126 6.26 9.56 10.51
N SER A 127 6.71 10.60 9.81
CA SER A 127 5.81 11.50 9.13
C SER A 127 5.06 10.78 8.00
N ASP A 128 3.82 11.16 7.80
CA ASP A 128 3.03 10.71 6.67
C ASP A 128 3.63 11.20 5.34
N ALA A 129 3.44 10.42 4.28
CA ALA A 129 3.92 10.75 2.95
C ALA A 129 2.89 10.40 1.87
N LEU A 130 2.83 11.25 0.87
CA LEU A 130 2.11 11.00 -0.38
C LEU A 130 3.01 10.19 -1.34
N SER A 131 2.44 9.63 -2.40
CA SER A 131 3.18 8.82 -3.38
C SER A 131 4.36 9.55 -4.05
N TRP A 132 4.38 10.88 -3.95
CA TRP A 132 5.39 11.76 -4.54
C TRP A 132 6.22 12.54 -3.50
N SER A 133 5.97 12.35 -2.20
CA SER A 133 6.75 12.93 -1.11
C SER A 133 7.54 11.86 -0.35
N SER A 134 8.30 12.23 0.65
CA SER A 134 9.12 11.33 1.45
C SER A 134 8.70 11.38 2.92
N SER A 135 8.65 10.24 3.59
CA SER A 135 8.52 10.17 5.04
C SER A 135 9.87 10.32 5.71
N VAL A 136 9.87 10.88 6.92
CA VAL A 136 11.05 11.02 7.77
C VAL A 136 10.74 10.59 9.20
N ARG A 137 11.76 10.09 9.90
CA ARG A 137 11.65 9.79 11.33
C ARG A 137 11.89 11.05 12.16
N MET A 138 11.05 11.26 13.16
CA MET A 138 11.09 12.41 14.04
C MET A 138 10.81 11.99 15.49
N GLY A 139 11.41 12.70 16.44
CA GLY A 139 10.95 12.66 17.82
C GLY A 139 9.99 13.84 18.04
N GLY A 140 8.71 13.56 18.28
CA GLY A 140 7.73 14.63 18.36
C GLY A 140 6.30 14.11 18.50
N ILE A 141 5.38 14.81 17.85
CA ILE A 141 3.95 14.51 17.87
C ILE A 141 3.45 14.44 16.43
N SER A 142 2.65 13.43 16.14
CA SER A 142 1.91 13.29 14.89
C SER A 142 0.42 13.16 15.18
N TYR A 143 -0.38 13.82 14.35
CA TYR A 143 -1.84 13.66 14.32
C TYR A 143 -2.27 13.43 12.89
N GLY A 144 -3.08 12.42 12.67
CA GLY A 144 -3.58 12.13 11.34
C GLY A 144 -4.81 11.25 11.33
N ARG A 145 -5.43 11.18 10.17
CA ARG A 145 -6.53 10.27 9.91
C ARG A 145 -5.98 8.85 9.65
N ASP A 146 -6.65 7.87 10.19
CA ASP A 146 -6.29 6.47 10.04
C ASP A 146 -7.52 5.61 9.75
N PHE A 147 -7.81 5.41 8.48
CA PHE A 147 -8.95 4.60 8.06
C PHE A 147 -8.81 3.11 8.37
N SER A 148 -7.62 2.64 8.78
CA SER A 148 -7.45 1.25 9.23
C SER A 148 -8.24 0.95 10.51
N LEU A 149 -8.53 1.98 11.31
CA LEU A 149 -9.40 1.90 12.48
C LEU A 149 -10.87 1.63 12.13
N ARG A 150 -11.26 1.92 10.89
CA ARG A 150 -12.62 1.82 10.37
C ARG A 150 -12.66 0.98 9.09
N PRO A 151 -12.36 -0.32 9.16
CA PRO A 151 -12.36 -1.20 7.97
C PRO A 151 -13.76 -1.36 7.34
N ASP A 152 -14.81 -0.96 8.05
CA ASP A 152 -16.18 -0.85 7.54
C ASP A 152 -16.37 0.32 6.54
N LEU A 153 -15.46 1.30 6.54
CA LEU A 153 -15.54 2.45 5.64
C LEU A 153 -14.78 2.16 4.33
N VAL A 154 -15.49 2.16 3.23
CA VAL A 154 -14.87 2.17 1.92
C VAL A 154 -14.47 3.61 1.56
N THR A 155 -13.17 3.85 1.44
CA THR A 155 -12.62 5.21 1.25
C THR A 155 -12.51 5.62 -0.21
N TRP A 156 -12.66 4.69 -1.14
CA TRP A 156 -12.59 4.93 -2.59
C TRP A 156 -13.96 4.87 -3.26
N PRO A 157 -14.12 5.47 -4.45
CA PRO A 157 -15.37 5.45 -5.20
C PRO A 157 -15.76 4.04 -5.63
N LEU A 158 -16.96 3.62 -5.28
CA LEU A 158 -17.55 2.35 -5.73
C LEU A 158 -18.43 2.56 -6.97
N PRO A 159 -18.58 1.53 -7.83
CA PRO A 159 -19.53 1.59 -8.93
C PRO A 159 -20.98 1.63 -8.41
N GLU A 160 -21.81 2.40 -9.09
CA GLU A 160 -23.24 2.51 -8.82
C GLU A 160 -24.03 2.19 -10.08
N PHE A 161 -25.24 1.66 -9.94
CA PHE A 161 -26.13 1.39 -11.05
C PHE A 161 -27.50 2.00 -10.80
N SER A 162 -27.96 2.82 -11.75
CA SER A 162 -29.30 3.42 -11.71
C SER A 162 -30.17 2.83 -12.82
N GLY A 163 -31.42 2.59 -12.50
CA GLY A 163 -32.40 2.03 -13.43
C GLY A 163 -33.83 2.26 -12.99
N GLU A 164 -34.78 1.67 -13.71
CA GLU A 164 -36.20 1.73 -13.39
C GLU A 164 -36.78 0.31 -13.37
N ALA A 165 -37.53 -0.03 -12.33
CA ALA A 165 -38.31 -1.27 -12.24
C ALA A 165 -39.79 -0.96 -12.41
N ALA A 166 -40.41 -1.49 -13.47
CA ALA A 166 -41.82 -1.27 -13.74
C ALA A 166 -42.74 -2.07 -12.78
N VAL A 167 -42.27 -3.21 -12.29
CA VAL A 167 -42.93 -4.14 -11.38
C VAL A 167 -41.94 -4.64 -10.34
N PRO A 168 -42.38 -5.31 -9.27
CA PRO A 168 -41.45 -5.93 -8.31
C PRO A 168 -40.47 -6.84 -9.05
N THR A 169 -39.18 -6.63 -8.89
CA THR A 169 -38.14 -7.23 -9.69
C THR A 169 -37.03 -7.78 -8.81
N SER A 170 -36.54 -9.00 -9.05
CA SER A 170 -35.28 -9.48 -8.49
C SER A 170 -34.12 -9.05 -9.38
N VAL A 171 -33.00 -8.71 -8.76
CA VAL A 171 -31.78 -8.34 -9.46
C VAL A 171 -30.67 -9.25 -9.02
N ASP A 172 -30.08 -9.99 -9.94
CA ASP A 172 -28.87 -10.75 -9.77
C ASP A 172 -27.68 -9.97 -10.36
N LEU A 173 -26.63 -9.81 -9.57
CA LEU A 173 -25.41 -9.16 -10.00
C LEU A 173 -24.33 -10.21 -10.29
N PHE A 174 -23.71 -10.10 -11.45
CA PHE A 174 -22.52 -10.84 -11.82
C PHE A 174 -21.36 -9.85 -12.01
N VAL A 175 -20.20 -10.15 -11.42
CA VAL A 175 -18.96 -9.40 -11.61
C VAL A 175 -17.97 -10.32 -12.31
N ASN A 176 -17.53 -9.92 -13.50
CA ASN A 176 -16.64 -10.73 -14.35
C ASN A 176 -17.12 -12.19 -14.54
N GLY A 177 -18.44 -12.36 -14.70
CA GLY A 177 -19.07 -13.67 -14.92
C GLY A 177 -19.39 -14.47 -13.65
N TYR A 178 -18.95 -14.05 -12.48
CA TYR A 178 -19.27 -14.70 -11.21
C TYR A 178 -20.44 -14.01 -10.51
N ARG A 179 -21.43 -14.80 -10.05
CA ARG A 179 -22.58 -14.25 -9.31
C ARG A 179 -22.10 -13.69 -7.98
N ALA A 180 -22.20 -12.36 -7.85
CA ALA A 180 -21.78 -11.63 -6.66
C ALA A 180 -22.87 -11.52 -5.59
N GLY A 181 -24.15 -11.62 -6.00
CA GLY A 181 -25.27 -11.57 -5.06
C GLY A 181 -26.61 -11.32 -5.76
N SER A 182 -27.68 -11.15 -4.95
CA SER A 182 -29.00 -10.77 -5.44
C SER A 182 -29.73 -9.86 -4.46
N THR A 183 -30.62 -9.01 -4.98
CA THR A 183 -31.50 -8.14 -4.18
C THR A 183 -32.87 -8.03 -4.82
N ARG A 184 -33.89 -7.57 -4.07
CA ARG A 184 -35.24 -7.33 -4.57
C ARG A 184 -35.54 -5.84 -4.62
N LEU A 185 -36.07 -5.39 -5.73
CA LEU A 185 -36.49 -4.01 -5.94
C LEU A 185 -38.00 -3.88 -5.97
N GLN A 186 -38.48 -2.78 -5.41
CA GLN A 186 -39.86 -2.34 -5.55
C GLN A 186 -39.99 -1.55 -6.85
N PRO A 187 -41.20 -1.45 -7.41
CA PRO A 187 -41.46 -0.63 -8.60
C PRO A 187 -41.02 0.83 -8.41
N GLY A 188 -40.47 1.40 -9.46
CA GLY A 188 -40.02 2.80 -9.51
C GLY A 188 -38.55 2.94 -9.91
N PRO A 189 -38.03 4.18 -9.98
CA PRO A 189 -36.63 4.45 -10.20
C PRO A 189 -35.80 3.97 -8.98
N PHE A 190 -34.64 3.39 -9.26
CA PHE A 190 -33.74 2.88 -8.23
C PHE A 190 -32.27 3.20 -8.53
N THR A 191 -31.46 3.29 -7.50
CA THR A 191 -30.01 3.30 -7.57
C THR A 191 -29.46 2.23 -6.65
N LEU A 192 -28.73 1.27 -7.20
CA LEU A 192 -27.96 0.26 -6.46
C LEU A 192 -26.60 0.83 -6.14
N THR A 193 -26.28 0.86 -4.86
CA THR A 193 -24.97 1.29 -4.33
C THR A 193 -24.29 0.14 -3.63
N ASN A 194 -23.03 0.30 -3.25
CA ASN A 194 -22.22 -0.72 -2.57
C ASN A 194 -22.16 -2.04 -3.37
N LEU A 195 -21.98 -1.93 -4.68
CA LEU A 195 -21.81 -3.09 -5.53
C LEU A 195 -20.47 -3.78 -5.20
N PRO A 196 -20.44 -5.12 -5.09
CA PRO A 196 -19.19 -5.85 -5.06
C PRO A 196 -18.31 -5.49 -6.24
N TYR A 197 -17.01 -5.35 -6.01
CA TYR A 197 -16.06 -4.84 -6.99
C TYR A 197 -14.76 -5.63 -6.98
N ILE A 198 -13.97 -5.44 -8.03
CA ILE A 198 -12.56 -5.79 -8.11
C ILE A 198 -11.76 -4.53 -8.38
N ASN A 199 -10.52 -4.45 -7.92
CA ASN A 199 -9.61 -3.38 -8.32
C ASN A 199 -9.29 -3.51 -9.81
N GLY A 200 -9.29 -2.36 -10.51
CA GLY A 200 -9.05 -2.29 -11.94
C GLY A 200 -10.34 -2.28 -12.76
N ALA A 201 -10.19 -2.57 -14.05
CA ALA A 201 -11.29 -2.66 -14.98
C ALA A 201 -12.05 -3.98 -14.84
N GLY A 202 -13.37 -3.92 -14.87
CA GLY A 202 -14.25 -5.07 -14.81
C GLY A 202 -15.59 -4.79 -15.46
N ASP A 203 -16.38 -5.83 -15.63
CA ASP A 203 -17.74 -5.78 -16.13
C ASP A 203 -18.71 -6.29 -15.06
N ALA A 204 -19.70 -5.46 -14.72
CA ALA A 204 -20.84 -5.85 -13.91
C ALA A 204 -22.02 -6.14 -14.82
N VAL A 205 -22.63 -7.31 -14.69
CA VAL A 205 -23.83 -7.69 -15.42
C VAL A 205 -24.99 -7.80 -14.42
N LEU A 206 -25.97 -6.92 -14.58
CA LEU A 206 -27.20 -7.00 -13.82
C LEU A 206 -28.25 -7.76 -14.64
N VAL A 207 -28.73 -8.84 -14.06
CA VAL A 207 -29.85 -9.60 -14.60
C VAL A 207 -31.08 -9.28 -13.76
N THR A 208 -32.00 -8.51 -14.33
CA THR A 208 -33.28 -8.21 -13.67
C THR A 208 -34.32 -9.22 -14.11
N THR A 209 -35.03 -9.83 -13.15
CA THR A 209 -36.12 -10.78 -13.40
C THR A 209 -37.39 -10.20 -12.80
N ASP A 210 -38.40 -9.95 -13.64
CA ASP A 210 -39.69 -9.43 -13.18
C ASP A 210 -40.61 -10.53 -12.64
N ALA A 211 -41.73 -10.14 -12.07
CA ALA A 211 -42.73 -11.05 -11.49
C ALA A 211 -43.36 -12.02 -12.54
N LEU A 212 -43.19 -11.76 -13.82
CA LEU A 212 -43.62 -12.63 -14.92
C LEU A 212 -42.50 -13.53 -15.44
N GLY A 213 -41.32 -13.51 -14.82
CA GLY A 213 -40.16 -14.30 -15.21
C GLY A 213 -39.39 -13.76 -16.43
N ARG A 214 -39.72 -12.55 -16.92
CA ARG A 214 -38.94 -11.94 -18.01
C ARG A 214 -37.61 -11.43 -17.49
N GLN A 215 -36.55 -11.71 -18.22
CA GLN A 215 -35.22 -11.33 -17.85
C GLN A 215 -34.67 -10.24 -18.79
N VAL A 216 -34.01 -9.24 -18.20
CA VAL A 216 -33.24 -8.22 -18.91
C VAL A 216 -31.84 -8.20 -18.33
N SER A 217 -30.84 -8.35 -19.20
CA SER A 217 -29.44 -8.28 -18.83
C SER A 217 -28.86 -6.94 -19.26
N THR A 218 -28.24 -6.25 -18.34
CA THR A 218 -27.56 -4.96 -18.60
C THR A 218 -26.10 -5.08 -18.15
N THR A 219 -25.18 -4.90 -19.09
CA THR A 219 -23.75 -4.89 -18.79
C THR A 219 -23.28 -3.48 -18.50
N MET A 220 -22.60 -3.29 -17.38
CA MET A 220 -22.01 -2.02 -16.96
C MET A 220 -20.52 -2.21 -16.72
N PRO A 221 -19.67 -1.69 -17.58
CA PRO A 221 -18.24 -1.70 -17.35
C PRO A 221 -17.85 -0.67 -16.29
N PHE A 222 -16.89 -1.03 -15.43
CA PHE A 222 -16.39 -0.14 -14.38
C PHE A 222 -14.86 -0.15 -14.31
N TYR A 223 -14.31 0.83 -13.60
CA TYR A 223 -12.92 0.89 -13.15
C TYR A 223 -12.89 1.37 -11.70
N VAL A 224 -12.29 0.58 -10.79
CA VAL A 224 -12.14 0.91 -9.38
C VAL A 224 -10.66 0.97 -9.04
N THR A 225 -10.28 1.97 -8.26
CA THR A 225 -8.92 2.10 -7.69
C THR A 225 -9.01 2.63 -6.27
N SER A 226 -8.20 2.07 -5.39
CA SER A 226 -8.01 2.56 -4.01
C SER A 226 -7.16 3.83 -3.92
N ASP A 227 -6.55 4.26 -5.02
CA ASP A 227 -5.72 5.47 -5.05
C ASP A 227 -6.56 6.76 -4.93
N LEU A 228 -7.82 6.72 -5.41
CA LEU A 228 -8.77 7.81 -5.30
C LEU A 228 -9.45 7.83 -3.93
N LEU A 229 -9.74 9.02 -3.43
CA LEU A 229 -10.68 9.19 -2.31
C LEU A 229 -12.10 9.44 -2.84
N ARG A 230 -13.08 8.80 -2.21
CA ARG A 230 -14.50 9.03 -2.47
C ARG A 230 -14.84 10.50 -2.24
N GLN A 231 -15.77 11.03 -3.03
CA GLN A 231 -16.22 12.41 -2.92
C GLN A 231 -16.58 12.80 -1.47
N GLY A 232 -16.04 13.93 -1.02
CA GLY A 232 -16.25 14.49 0.33
C GLY A 232 -15.37 13.89 1.42
N LEU A 233 -14.62 12.81 1.17
CA LEU A 233 -13.66 12.30 2.13
C LEU A 233 -12.37 13.09 2.09
N SER A 234 -11.78 13.24 3.27
CA SER A 234 -10.43 13.81 3.45
C SER A 234 -9.55 12.83 4.22
N ASP A 235 -8.28 12.84 3.90
CA ASP A 235 -7.22 12.09 4.55
C ASP A 235 -6.03 13.01 4.74
N GLY A 236 -5.27 12.86 5.82
CA GLY A 236 -4.09 13.68 6.04
C GLY A 236 -3.53 13.54 7.43
N ALA A 237 -2.28 13.94 7.56
CA ALA A 237 -1.56 13.92 8.81
C ALA A 237 -0.62 15.13 8.91
N MET A 238 -0.33 15.51 10.13
CA MET A 238 0.65 16.55 10.49
C MET A 238 1.58 16.02 11.57
N THR A 239 2.87 16.19 11.34
CA THR A 239 3.92 15.76 12.27
C THR A 239 4.81 16.94 12.60
N LEU A 240 5.06 17.18 13.88
CA LEU A 240 5.92 18.23 14.41
C LEU A 240 6.91 17.63 15.42
N GLY A 241 8.18 17.97 15.32
CA GLY A 241 9.19 17.42 16.21
C GLY A 241 10.60 17.77 15.78
N SER A 242 11.55 16.93 16.13
CA SER A 242 12.96 17.02 15.73
C SER A 242 13.36 15.80 14.91
N LEU A 243 14.12 16.00 13.84
CA LEU A 243 14.57 14.90 12.97
C LEU A 243 15.36 13.85 13.75
N ARG A 244 15.02 12.57 13.60
CA ARG A 244 15.72 11.47 14.25
C ARG A 244 16.91 11.06 13.39
N ARG A 245 18.13 11.28 13.93
CA ARG A 245 19.40 10.96 13.31
C ARG A 245 19.90 9.58 13.73
N ASN A 246 20.83 9.04 13.01
CA ASN A 246 21.58 7.81 13.36
C ASN A 246 20.69 6.71 13.96
N TYR A 247 19.47 6.56 13.39
CA TYR A 247 18.51 5.57 13.88
C TYR A 247 19.07 4.15 13.81
N GLY A 248 18.98 3.41 14.93
CA GLY A 248 19.55 2.08 15.02
C GLY A 248 21.08 2.06 15.25
N ILE A 249 21.71 3.21 15.43
CA ILE A 249 23.14 3.38 15.70
C ILE A 249 23.34 4.12 17.02
N GLU A 250 22.72 5.29 17.18
CA GLU A 250 22.86 6.12 18.37
C GLU A 250 21.53 6.32 19.09
N ASN A 251 21.62 6.33 20.44
CA ASN A 251 20.46 6.56 21.29
C ASN A 251 20.17 8.08 21.38
N PHE A 252 18.89 8.45 21.25
CA PHE A 252 18.40 9.84 21.50
C PHE A 252 19.10 10.92 20.65
N ASP A 253 19.61 10.58 19.47
CA ASP A 253 20.18 11.58 18.57
C ASP A 253 19.07 12.26 17.77
N TYR A 254 18.67 13.44 18.22
CA TYR A 254 17.64 14.27 17.58
C TYR A 254 18.26 15.55 17.05
N GLY A 255 17.97 15.85 15.80
CA GLY A 255 18.43 17.01 15.06
C GLY A 255 17.54 18.25 15.23
N PRO A 256 17.54 19.12 14.24
CA PRO A 256 16.76 20.36 14.31
C PRO A 256 15.26 20.11 14.33
N ALA A 257 14.54 21.11 14.83
CA ALA A 257 13.08 21.11 14.77
C ALA A 257 12.60 21.13 13.31
N ALA A 258 11.60 20.32 13.05
CA ALA A 258 11.01 20.18 11.72
C ALA A 258 9.50 19.88 11.80
N GLY A 259 8.81 20.10 10.71
CA GLY A 259 7.40 19.76 10.55
C GLY A 259 7.12 19.27 9.16
N SER A 260 6.16 18.34 9.05
CA SER A 260 5.65 17.80 7.80
C SER A 260 4.14 17.67 7.88
N GLY A 261 3.45 17.98 6.79
CA GLY A 261 2.00 17.82 6.68
C GLY A 261 1.60 17.37 5.29
N SER A 262 0.69 16.41 5.23
CA SER A 262 0.07 15.94 4.00
C SER A 262 -1.45 16.00 4.12
N TYR A 263 -2.11 16.24 3.00
CA TYR A 263 -3.56 16.28 2.94
C TYR A 263 -4.06 15.82 1.58
N ARG A 264 -5.12 15.00 1.59
CA ARG A 264 -5.82 14.51 0.41
C ARG A 264 -7.31 14.79 0.55
N TYR A 265 -7.96 15.16 -0.55
CA TYR A 265 -9.38 15.41 -0.58
C TYR A 265 -10.03 14.88 -1.85
N GLY A 266 -11.04 14.02 -1.70
CA GLY A 266 -11.88 13.56 -2.80
C GLY A 266 -12.85 14.65 -3.24
N LEU A 267 -12.46 15.42 -4.28
CA LEU A 267 -13.31 16.50 -4.80
C LEU A 267 -14.53 15.94 -5.55
N THR A 268 -14.30 14.89 -6.32
CA THR A 268 -15.33 14.09 -7.01
C THR A 268 -14.89 12.62 -7.01
N ASP A 269 -15.75 11.71 -7.44
CA ASP A 269 -15.40 10.28 -7.55
C ASP A 269 -14.40 9.96 -8.68
N TRP A 270 -13.96 10.97 -9.42
CA TRP A 270 -12.93 10.83 -10.46
C TRP A 270 -11.73 11.75 -10.25
N LEU A 271 -11.75 12.62 -9.21
CA LEU A 271 -10.69 13.59 -8.93
C LEU A 271 -10.39 13.66 -7.43
N THR A 272 -9.17 13.31 -7.05
CA THR A 272 -8.59 13.55 -5.71
C THR A 272 -7.52 14.63 -5.82
N LEU A 273 -7.56 15.62 -4.94
CA LEU A 273 -6.55 16.65 -4.77
C LEU A 273 -5.61 16.26 -3.63
N GLU A 274 -4.33 16.59 -3.78
CA GLU A 274 -3.29 16.30 -2.80
C GLU A 274 -2.46 17.56 -2.52
N GLY A 275 -2.02 17.71 -1.29
CA GLY A 275 -1.13 18.78 -0.86
C GLY A 275 -0.09 18.26 0.14
N HIS A 276 1.12 18.79 0.09
CA HIS A 276 2.20 18.46 1.01
C HIS A 276 3.06 19.66 1.32
N VAL A 277 3.46 19.78 2.59
CA VAL A 277 4.33 20.83 3.07
C VAL A 277 5.38 20.29 4.03
N GLU A 278 6.59 20.81 3.96
CA GLU A 278 7.67 20.52 4.91
C GLU A 278 8.36 21.80 5.34
N GLY A 279 8.82 21.84 6.56
CA GLY A 279 9.55 22.99 7.11
C GLY A 279 10.56 22.60 8.17
N ALA A 280 11.71 23.26 8.13
CA ALA A 280 12.74 23.22 9.15
C ALA A 280 13.52 24.56 9.09
N GLU A 281 14.51 24.75 9.99
CA GLU A 281 15.41 25.91 9.85
C GLU A 281 16.06 25.90 8.47
N LYS A 282 15.87 26.95 7.65
CA LYS A 282 16.38 27.06 6.28
C LYS A 282 15.85 26.02 5.28
N LEU A 283 14.73 25.36 5.58
CA LEU A 283 13.97 24.55 4.64
C LEU A 283 12.51 24.98 4.63
N ALA A 284 12.00 25.24 3.44
CA ALA A 284 10.58 25.38 3.16
C ALA A 284 10.27 24.61 1.86
N LEU A 285 9.29 23.72 1.91
CA LEU A 285 8.82 22.94 0.78
C LEU A 285 7.30 22.98 0.75
N GLY A 286 6.75 23.13 -0.44
CA GLY A 286 5.32 23.02 -0.71
C GLY A 286 5.07 22.36 -2.05
N GLY A 287 4.06 21.52 -2.10
CA GLY A 287 3.68 20.79 -3.31
C GLY A 287 2.18 20.54 -3.39
N ALA A 288 1.71 20.38 -4.61
CA ALA A 288 0.33 20.00 -4.92
C ALA A 288 0.30 18.88 -5.95
N GLY A 289 -0.66 18.00 -5.79
CA GLY A 289 -0.86 16.84 -6.65
C GLY A 289 -2.32 16.58 -6.96
N THR A 290 -2.53 15.76 -7.97
CA THR A 290 -3.87 15.30 -8.38
C THR A 290 -3.83 13.84 -8.78
N ILE A 291 -4.91 13.12 -8.49
CA ILE A 291 -5.18 11.78 -9.02
C ILE A 291 -6.48 11.87 -9.80
N VAL A 292 -6.43 11.50 -11.09
CA VAL A 292 -7.54 11.63 -12.03
C VAL A 292 -7.89 10.28 -12.63
N LYS A 293 -9.11 9.84 -12.46
CA LYS A 293 -9.66 8.65 -13.13
C LYS A 293 -10.13 9.01 -14.54
N LEU A 294 -9.55 8.39 -15.54
CA LEU A 294 -9.89 8.58 -16.96
C LEU A 294 -11.03 7.65 -17.41
N GLY A 295 -12.14 7.67 -16.66
CA GLY A 295 -13.26 6.77 -16.90
C GLY A 295 -12.85 5.31 -16.77
N ARG A 296 -12.81 4.56 -17.88
CA ARG A 296 -12.40 3.13 -17.96
C ARG A 296 -10.94 2.94 -18.34
N LEU A 297 -10.24 4.00 -18.67
CA LEU A 297 -8.87 3.96 -19.20
C LEU A 297 -7.81 4.04 -18.09
N GLY A 298 -8.19 3.83 -16.83
CA GLY A 298 -7.25 3.84 -15.72
C GLY A 298 -7.16 5.18 -15.01
N VAL A 299 -6.02 5.39 -14.36
CA VAL A 299 -5.77 6.53 -13.48
C VAL A 299 -4.44 7.19 -13.85
N VAL A 300 -4.44 8.50 -13.85
CA VAL A 300 -3.24 9.34 -13.97
C VAL A 300 -3.04 10.06 -12.65
N ASN A 301 -1.82 10.08 -12.16
CA ASN A 301 -1.39 10.95 -11.08
C ASN A 301 -0.39 11.98 -11.59
N SER A 302 -0.38 13.15 -10.99
CA SER A 302 0.61 14.19 -11.27
C SER A 302 0.78 15.08 -10.05
N ALA A 303 2.02 15.44 -9.73
CA ALA A 303 2.33 16.34 -8.62
C ALA A 303 3.54 17.21 -8.95
N TRP A 304 3.48 18.45 -8.47
CA TRP A 304 4.57 19.38 -8.56
C TRP A 304 4.91 19.92 -7.17
N THR A 305 6.21 19.99 -6.87
CA THR A 305 6.75 20.42 -5.59
C THR A 305 7.83 21.46 -5.83
N GLN A 306 7.82 22.50 -5.02
CA GLN A 306 8.86 23.55 -4.99
C GLN A 306 9.47 23.59 -3.60
N SER A 307 10.80 23.69 -3.54
CA SER A 307 11.53 23.80 -2.27
C SER A 307 12.58 24.89 -2.30
N LYS A 308 12.89 25.40 -1.10
CA LYS A 308 14.04 26.26 -0.83
C LYS A 308 14.77 25.70 0.39
N MET A 309 16.01 25.25 0.20
CA MET A 309 16.83 24.68 1.26
C MET A 309 18.20 25.33 1.29
N ARG A 310 18.58 25.92 2.44
CA ARG A 310 19.90 26.58 2.66
C ARG A 310 20.29 27.64 1.64
N GLY A 311 19.32 28.20 0.93
CA GLY A 311 19.50 29.22 -0.10
C GLY A 311 19.24 28.72 -1.54
N ASP A 312 19.41 27.43 -1.78
CA ASP A 312 19.12 26.81 -3.07
C ASP A 312 17.62 26.61 -3.26
N THR A 313 17.17 26.76 -4.49
CA THR A 313 15.76 26.58 -4.87
C THR A 313 15.68 25.56 -5.98
N GLY A 314 14.77 24.61 -5.85
CA GLY A 314 14.56 23.57 -6.86
C GLY A 314 13.14 23.01 -6.85
N GLY A 315 12.74 22.46 -7.97
CA GLY A 315 11.45 21.80 -8.16
C GLY A 315 11.56 20.29 -8.35
N GLN A 316 10.45 19.63 -8.14
CA GLN A 316 10.26 18.23 -8.48
C GLN A 316 8.91 18.06 -9.16
N LEU A 317 8.91 17.36 -10.30
CA LEU A 317 7.72 16.95 -11.03
C LEU A 317 7.61 15.44 -10.99
N ASN A 318 6.46 14.94 -10.56
CA ASN A 318 6.13 13.52 -10.59
C ASN A 318 4.88 13.31 -11.45
N TRP A 319 4.85 12.23 -12.21
CA TRP A 319 3.66 11.80 -12.92
C TRP A 319 3.67 10.30 -13.14
N GLY A 320 2.50 9.72 -13.25
CA GLY A 320 2.35 8.28 -13.46
C GLY A 320 1.01 7.94 -14.08
N TYR A 321 0.93 6.73 -14.57
CA TYR A 321 -0.28 6.15 -15.13
C TYR A 321 -0.40 4.70 -14.66
N GLN A 322 -1.62 4.31 -14.30
CA GLN A 322 -1.94 2.94 -13.90
C GLN A 322 -3.21 2.48 -14.60
N TYR A 323 -3.13 1.29 -15.16
CA TYR A 323 -4.25 0.57 -15.69
C TYR A 323 -4.15 -0.91 -15.36
N SER A 324 -5.18 -1.50 -14.82
CA SER A 324 -5.20 -2.93 -14.51
C SER A 324 -6.53 -3.57 -14.92
N THR A 325 -6.43 -4.82 -15.36
CA THR A 325 -7.54 -5.72 -15.67
C THR A 325 -7.23 -7.09 -15.09
N ASN A 326 -8.14 -8.05 -15.22
CA ASN A 326 -7.86 -9.44 -14.86
C ASN A 326 -6.77 -10.09 -15.74
N ALA A 327 -6.60 -9.60 -16.97
CA ALA A 327 -5.67 -10.17 -17.94
C ALA A 327 -4.29 -9.51 -17.89
N PHE A 328 -4.21 -8.20 -17.63
CA PHE A 328 -2.94 -7.50 -17.60
C PHE A 328 -3.01 -6.22 -16.75
N SER A 329 -1.84 -5.75 -16.30
CA SER A 329 -1.67 -4.44 -15.70
C SER A 329 -0.47 -3.70 -16.28
N ILE A 330 -0.61 -2.38 -16.37
CA ILE A 330 0.45 -1.44 -16.77
C ILE A 330 0.57 -0.38 -15.70
N THR A 331 1.78 -0.13 -15.22
CA THR A 331 2.07 0.98 -14.33
C THR A 331 3.30 1.71 -14.83
N THR A 332 3.21 3.04 -14.88
CA THR A 332 4.38 3.89 -15.16
C THR A 332 4.51 4.94 -14.07
N GLN A 333 5.75 5.26 -13.71
CA GLN A 333 6.03 6.30 -12.73
C GLN A 333 7.29 7.05 -13.13
N HIS A 334 7.22 8.37 -13.07
CA HIS A 334 8.29 9.27 -13.49
C HIS A 334 8.51 10.34 -12.44
N SER A 335 9.76 10.67 -12.20
CA SER A 335 10.17 11.79 -11.35
C SER A 335 11.28 12.56 -12.04
N ARG A 336 11.18 13.89 -12.02
CA ARG A 336 12.22 14.82 -12.50
C ARG A 336 12.48 15.84 -11.41
N ARG A 337 13.74 16.03 -11.08
CA ARG A 337 14.17 16.95 -10.02
C ARG A 337 15.22 17.92 -10.49
N ASP A 338 15.14 19.13 -9.98
CA ASP A 338 16.20 20.13 -10.13
C ASP A 338 17.32 19.88 -9.11
N ARG A 339 18.56 20.28 -9.44
CA ARG A 339 19.73 20.11 -8.55
C ARG A 339 19.55 20.80 -7.20
N GLY A 340 18.87 21.93 -7.15
CA GLY A 340 18.58 22.68 -5.92
C GLY A 340 17.37 22.18 -5.11
N PHE A 341 16.77 21.07 -5.51
CA PHE A 341 15.64 20.49 -4.75
C PHE A 341 16.13 19.93 -3.42
N GLY A 342 15.39 20.25 -2.35
CA GLY A 342 15.63 19.73 -1.01
C GLY A 342 14.35 19.41 -0.26
N ASN A 343 14.39 18.42 0.61
CA ASN A 343 13.29 18.01 1.48
C ASN A 343 13.83 17.59 2.86
N LEU A 344 12.97 17.25 3.80
CA LEU A 344 13.37 16.79 5.13
C LEU A 344 14.24 15.53 5.10
N ALA A 345 14.04 14.64 4.14
CA ALA A 345 14.85 13.43 4.01
C ALA A 345 16.29 13.72 3.61
N LEU A 346 16.54 14.85 2.94
CA LEU A 346 17.88 15.33 2.56
C LEU A 346 18.50 16.29 3.59
N TYR A 347 17.67 16.84 4.50
CA TYR A 347 18.04 18.00 5.30
C TYR A 347 19.28 17.78 6.18
N ASP A 348 19.42 16.59 6.75
CA ASP A 348 20.50 16.22 7.66
C ASP A 348 21.50 15.20 7.08
N GLN A 349 21.40 14.90 5.80
CA GLN A 349 22.35 14.04 5.14
C GLN A 349 23.67 14.79 4.87
N PRO A 350 24.84 14.12 5.00
CA PRO A 350 26.11 14.71 4.62
C PRO A 350 26.06 15.11 3.15
N THR A 351 26.50 16.31 2.85
CA THR A 351 26.60 16.76 1.46
C THR A 351 27.75 16.01 0.79
N ILE A 352 27.41 15.17 -0.19
CA ILE A 352 28.38 14.51 -1.07
C ILE A 352 28.68 15.51 -2.22
N TYR A 353 29.94 15.67 -2.56
CA TYR A 353 30.39 16.55 -3.62
C TYR A 353 30.86 15.73 -4.82
N ASP A 354 30.59 16.20 -6.05
CA ASP A 354 31.14 15.63 -7.28
C ASP A 354 32.62 16.05 -7.47
N GLU A 355 33.25 15.58 -8.56
CA GLU A 355 34.62 15.89 -8.92
C GLU A 355 34.88 17.38 -9.16
N TYR A 356 33.82 18.18 -9.41
CA TYR A 356 33.86 19.63 -9.60
C TYR A 356 33.51 20.39 -8.31
N ASN A 357 33.50 19.70 -7.16
CA ASN A 357 33.11 20.25 -5.85
C ASN A 357 31.69 20.83 -5.81
N GLN A 358 30.77 20.26 -6.63
CA GLN A 358 29.35 20.59 -6.59
C GLN A 358 28.61 19.60 -5.71
N PRO A 359 27.68 20.05 -4.85
CA PRO A 359 26.93 19.14 -4.01
C PRO A 359 26.06 18.20 -4.87
N ILE A 360 26.21 16.91 -4.66
CA ILE A 360 25.36 15.88 -5.25
C ILE A 360 24.20 15.65 -4.26
N ALA A 361 22.98 15.89 -4.72
CA ALA A 361 21.82 15.48 -3.95
C ALA A 361 21.75 13.95 -3.90
N SER A 362 21.50 13.39 -2.72
CA SER A 362 21.34 11.93 -2.57
C SER A 362 20.11 11.38 -3.31
N LEU A 363 19.19 12.25 -3.74
CA LEU A 363 18.07 11.90 -4.59
C LEU A 363 18.48 11.93 -6.08
N SER A 364 17.94 11.01 -6.85
CA SER A 364 18.14 10.97 -8.29
C SER A 364 17.55 12.20 -9.00
N ARG A 365 18.22 12.66 -10.06
CA ARG A 365 17.72 13.71 -10.96
C ARG A 365 16.49 13.23 -11.72
N ASN A 366 16.59 12.05 -12.33
CA ASN A 366 15.52 11.44 -13.10
C ASN A 366 15.30 10.01 -12.59
N THR A 367 14.04 9.64 -12.44
CA THR A 367 13.64 8.25 -12.19
C THR A 367 12.49 7.91 -13.12
N ASP A 368 12.63 6.83 -13.86
CA ASP A 368 11.60 6.30 -14.76
C ASP A 368 11.36 4.84 -14.41
N GLN A 369 10.10 4.47 -14.22
CA GLN A 369 9.70 3.09 -13.93
C GLN A 369 8.57 2.72 -14.88
N TYR A 370 8.67 1.53 -15.47
CA TYR A 370 7.63 0.90 -16.26
C TYR A 370 7.43 -0.51 -15.74
N SER A 371 6.22 -0.91 -15.51
CA SER A 371 5.88 -2.26 -15.12
C SER A 371 4.71 -2.76 -15.95
N LEU A 372 4.82 -3.99 -16.43
CA LEU A 372 3.82 -4.67 -17.22
C LEU A 372 3.69 -6.10 -16.72
N THR A 373 2.47 -6.52 -16.42
CA THR A 373 2.19 -7.91 -16.04
C THR A 373 1.05 -8.45 -16.87
N PHE A 374 1.14 -9.74 -17.23
CA PHE A 374 0.11 -10.48 -17.93
C PHE A 374 -0.25 -11.73 -17.13
N ASN A 375 -1.54 -11.95 -16.97
CA ASN A 375 -2.09 -13.22 -16.49
C ASN A 375 -2.46 -14.07 -17.72
N LEU A 376 -1.73 -15.15 -17.93
CA LEU A 376 -1.91 -16.06 -19.06
C LEU A 376 -2.73 -17.33 -18.68
N GLY A 377 -3.54 -17.25 -17.62
CA GLY A 377 -4.34 -18.36 -17.12
C GLY A 377 -3.48 -19.51 -16.67
N ASP A 378 -3.69 -20.69 -17.26
CA ASP A 378 -2.96 -21.93 -16.92
C ASP A 378 -1.45 -21.86 -17.20
N PHE A 379 -0.99 -20.95 -18.03
CA PHE A 379 0.43 -20.69 -18.27
C PHE A 379 1.08 -19.83 -17.19
N GLY A 380 0.29 -19.29 -16.26
CA GLY A 380 0.77 -18.47 -15.14
C GLY A 380 0.87 -16.99 -15.47
N ASN A 381 1.70 -16.27 -14.70
CA ASN A 381 1.87 -14.83 -14.81
C ASN A 381 3.25 -14.51 -15.40
N VAL A 382 3.28 -13.55 -16.33
CA VAL A 382 4.53 -12.99 -16.90
C VAL A 382 4.62 -11.53 -16.51
N GLY A 383 5.78 -11.10 -16.05
CA GLY A 383 6.07 -9.72 -15.68
C GLY A 383 7.31 -9.19 -16.40
N ALA A 384 7.27 -7.92 -16.72
CA ALA A 384 8.43 -7.17 -17.18
C ALA A 384 8.44 -5.81 -16.46
N ALA A 385 9.58 -5.43 -15.91
CA ALA A 385 9.77 -4.11 -15.30
C ALA A 385 11.10 -3.52 -15.78
N TRP A 386 11.09 -2.25 -16.11
CA TRP A 386 12.28 -1.48 -16.41
C TRP A 386 12.34 -0.28 -15.46
N ILE A 387 13.52 -0.06 -14.89
CA ILE A 387 13.78 1.03 -13.95
C ILE A 387 15.04 1.74 -14.44
N GLY A 388 14.91 3.02 -14.75
CA GLY A 388 16.02 3.90 -15.09
C GLY A 388 16.17 4.98 -14.01
N VAL A 389 17.35 5.11 -13.46
CA VAL A 389 17.71 6.14 -12.48
C VAL A 389 18.92 6.89 -13.01
N GLN A 390 18.82 8.20 -13.05
CA GLN A 390 19.94 9.09 -13.40
C GLN A 390 20.21 10.02 -12.23
N SER A 391 21.45 10.05 -11.77
CA SER A 391 21.89 10.97 -10.73
C SER A 391 22.34 12.33 -11.31
N PHE A 392 22.66 13.28 -10.44
CA PHE A 392 23.09 14.62 -10.87
C PHE A 392 24.52 14.69 -11.41
N ASP A 393 25.30 13.66 -11.22
CA ASP A 393 26.63 13.45 -11.82
C ASP A 393 26.58 12.68 -13.14
N ASP A 394 25.38 12.58 -13.73
CA ASP A 394 25.08 11.86 -14.98
C ASP A 394 25.34 10.34 -14.94
N GLN A 395 25.61 9.76 -13.78
CA GLN A 395 25.62 8.32 -13.64
C GLN A 395 24.19 7.79 -13.87
N LYS A 396 24.09 6.73 -14.64
CA LYS A 396 22.83 6.06 -14.92
C LYS A 396 22.87 4.64 -14.38
N THR A 397 21.75 4.19 -13.87
CA THR A 397 21.50 2.79 -13.55
C THR A 397 20.22 2.39 -14.27
N GLU A 398 20.30 1.39 -15.12
CA GLU A 398 19.14 0.90 -15.88
C GLU A 398 18.99 -0.60 -15.63
N LEU A 399 17.90 -0.97 -15.00
CA LEU A 399 17.58 -2.36 -14.62
C LEU A 399 16.38 -2.85 -15.43
N LEU A 400 16.56 -3.98 -16.09
CA LEU A 400 15.47 -4.74 -16.70
C LEU A 400 15.22 -5.99 -15.87
N ASN A 401 13.98 -6.18 -15.42
CA ASN A 401 13.54 -7.37 -14.73
C ASN A 401 12.47 -8.08 -15.56
N LEU A 402 12.64 -9.37 -15.74
CA LEU A 402 11.67 -10.26 -16.37
C LEU A 402 11.30 -11.33 -15.35
N SER A 403 10.05 -11.69 -15.26
CA SER A 403 9.58 -12.74 -14.36
C SER A 403 8.52 -13.60 -15.00
N TRP A 404 8.49 -14.87 -14.59
CA TRP A 404 7.44 -15.79 -14.89
C TRP A 404 7.15 -16.64 -13.66
N SER A 405 5.87 -16.82 -13.35
CA SER A 405 5.44 -17.66 -12.24
C SER A 405 4.26 -18.50 -12.64
N ARG A 406 4.20 -19.72 -12.14
CA ARG A 406 3.11 -20.65 -12.39
C ARG A 406 2.86 -21.53 -11.18
N ASN A 407 1.59 -21.74 -10.87
CA ASN A 407 1.18 -22.75 -9.90
C ASN A 407 1.27 -24.14 -10.57
N LEU A 408 1.80 -25.10 -9.84
CA LEU A 408 1.96 -26.49 -10.25
C LEU A 408 0.94 -27.37 -9.50
N TRP A 409 1.32 -28.59 -9.14
CA TRP A 409 0.48 -29.49 -8.36
C TRP A 409 0.48 -29.16 -6.87
N GLY A 410 -0.60 -29.44 -6.16
CA GLY A 410 -0.68 -29.39 -4.69
C GLY A 410 -0.27 -28.05 -4.07
N SER A 411 -0.61 -26.93 -4.70
CA SER A 411 -0.19 -25.57 -4.28
C SER A 411 1.31 -25.28 -4.39
N SER A 412 2.09 -26.15 -5.04
CA SER A 412 3.48 -25.87 -5.39
C SER A 412 3.55 -24.78 -6.46
N SER A 413 4.61 -24.00 -6.46
CA SER A 413 4.82 -22.95 -7.45
C SER A 413 6.25 -22.93 -7.97
N ILE A 414 6.38 -22.57 -9.24
CA ILE A 414 7.66 -22.29 -9.88
C ILE A 414 7.74 -20.81 -10.22
N TYR A 415 8.90 -20.24 -10.00
CA TYR A 415 9.20 -18.85 -10.28
C TYR A 415 10.54 -18.75 -11.02
N LEU A 416 10.54 -18.10 -12.16
CA LEU A 416 11.72 -17.74 -12.93
C LEU A 416 11.85 -16.23 -12.94
N ALA A 417 13.01 -15.72 -12.58
CA ALA A 417 13.36 -14.31 -12.66
C ALA A 417 14.66 -14.15 -13.44
N ALA A 418 14.72 -13.10 -14.26
CA ALA A 418 15.93 -12.66 -14.92
C ALA A 418 16.04 -11.14 -14.78
N SER A 419 17.15 -10.68 -14.27
CA SER A 419 17.45 -9.24 -14.17
C SER A 419 18.73 -8.92 -14.92
N ARG A 420 18.77 -7.75 -15.50
CA ARG A 420 19.93 -7.23 -16.23
C ARG A 420 20.20 -5.80 -15.82
N ASP A 421 21.42 -5.53 -15.40
CA ASP A 421 21.97 -4.20 -15.40
C ASP A 421 22.42 -3.88 -16.83
N GLN A 422 21.81 -2.88 -17.45
CA GLN A 422 22.11 -2.57 -18.85
C GLN A 422 23.47 -1.92 -19.04
N GLN A 423 24.06 -1.34 -17.99
CA GLN A 423 25.40 -0.73 -18.07
C GLN A 423 26.50 -1.78 -17.94
N GLN A 424 26.37 -2.68 -17.01
CA GLN A 424 27.30 -3.80 -16.83
C GLN A 424 27.09 -4.89 -17.87
N GLY A 425 25.89 -4.96 -18.44
CA GLY A 425 25.54 -5.93 -19.48
C GLY A 425 25.27 -7.34 -18.97
N ASP A 426 25.36 -7.55 -17.68
CA ASP A 426 25.32 -8.84 -17.06
C ASP A 426 23.90 -9.27 -16.66
N TRP A 427 23.64 -10.57 -16.76
CA TRP A 427 22.38 -11.18 -16.38
C TRP A 427 22.51 -11.92 -15.06
N THR A 428 21.56 -11.65 -14.16
CA THR A 428 21.25 -12.53 -13.02
C THR A 428 20.00 -13.30 -13.36
N VAL A 429 20.07 -14.63 -13.27
CA VAL A 429 18.92 -15.52 -13.54
C VAL A 429 18.70 -16.39 -12.32
N ALA A 430 17.47 -16.46 -11.85
CA ALA A 430 17.06 -17.30 -10.72
C ALA A 430 15.84 -18.15 -11.10
N LEU A 431 15.92 -19.44 -10.79
CA LEU A 431 14.81 -20.38 -10.87
C LEU A 431 14.51 -20.91 -9.47
N SER A 432 13.30 -20.74 -8.99
CA SER A 432 12.87 -21.22 -7.68
C SER A 432 11.65 -22.13 -7.80
N LEU A 433 11.70 -23.27 -7.13
CA LEU A 433 10.59 -24.18 -6.95
C LEU A 433 10.23 -24.20 -5.48
N GLN A 434 8.98 -23.84 -5.13
CA GLN A 434 8.45 -23.88 -3.78
C GLN A 434 7.41 -25.00 -3.67
N ILE A 435 7.55 -25.82 -2.64
CA ILE A 435 6.72 -26.99 -2.39
C ILE A 435 6.20 -26.91 -0.95
N PRO A 436 4.90 -26.66 -0.73
CA PRO A 436 4.31 -26.84 0.59
C PRO A 436 4.28 -28.35 0.92
N LEU A 437 4.79 -28.72 2.11
CA LEU A 437 4.88 -30.10 2.57
C LEU A 437 3.80 -30.44 3.61
N GLY A 438 2.95 -29.48 3.94
CA GLY A 438 1.87 -29.58 4.92
C GLY A 438 1.30 -28.22 5.25
N GLU A 439 0.61 -28.11 6.37
CA GLU A 439 -0.01 -26.85 6.80
C GLU A 439 1.02 -25.79 7.24
N ARG A 440 2.20 -26.21 7.70
CA ARG A 440 3.22 -25.35 8.32
C ARG A 440 4.61 -25.51 7.69
N ASP A 441 4.79 -26.54 6.89
CA ASP A 441 6.08 -26.91 6.34
C ASP A 441 6.17 -26.54 4.85
N SER A 442 7.30 -25.99 4.45
CA SER A 442 7.60 -25.74 3.05
C SER A 442 9.07 -25.99 2.75
N ALA A 443 9.33 -26.47 1.55
CA ALA A 443 10.67 -26.55 1.01
C ALA A 443 10.78 -25.70 -0.26
N ALA A 444 11.93 -25.06 -0.46
CA ALA A 444 12.24 -24.31 -1.66
C ALA A 444 13.62 -24.71 -2.19
N ILE A 445 13.68 -24.93 -3.49
CA ILE A 445 14.94 -25.13 -4.21
C ILE A 445 15.12 -23.92 -5.12
N THR A 446 16.25 -23.23 -4.98
CA THR A 446 16.61 -22.07 -5.81
C THR A 446 17.93 -22.36 -6.52
N LEU A 447 17.91 -22.18 -7.82
CA LEU A 447 19.08 -22.16 -8.69
C LEU A 447 19.27 -20.74 -9.17
N GLU A 448 20.39 -20.14 -8.90
CA GLU A 448 20.68 -18.76 -9.24
C GLU A 448 22.05 -18.68 -9.93
N ASN A 449 22.15 -17.86 -10.93
CA ASN A 449 23.41 -17.52 -11.58
C ASN A 449 23.59 -16.00 -11.59
N THR A 450 24.63 -15.54 -10.93
CA THR A 450 24.98 -14.12 -10.84
C THR A 450 26.39 -13.90 -11.40
N PRO A 451 26.69 -12.72 -11.96
CA PRO A 451 28.03 -12.41 -12.46
C PRO A 451 29.11 -12.54 -11.39
N ASP A 452 28.84 -12.08 -10.17
CA ASP A 452 29.83 -11.97 -9.09
C ASP A 452 30.02 -13.29 -8.30
N ALA A 453 28.94 -14.02 -8.01
CA ALA A 453 28.98 -15.24 -7.21
C ALA A 453 28.91 -16.52 -8.05
N GLY A 454 28.74 -16.39 -9.37
CA GLY A 454 28.56 -17.52 -10.27
C GLY A 454 27.26 -18.29 -10.00
N SER A 455 27.31 -19.61 -10.12
CA SER A 455 26.16 -20.46 -9.89
C SER A 455 25.99 -20.76 -8.40
N THR A 456 24.80 -20.50 -7.88
CA THR A 456 24.37 -20.79 -6.51
C THR A 456 23.21 -21.78 -6.54
N GLN A 457 23.32 -22.86 -5.76
CA GLN A 457 22.24 -23.80 -5.52
C GLN A 457 21.85 -23.70 -4.05
N ARG A 458 20.58 -23.40 -3.77
CA ARG A 458 20.09 -23.24 -2.39
C ARG A 458 18.90 -24.16 -2.16
N LEU A 459 18.93 -24.86 -1.04
CA LEU A 459 17.80 -25.61 -0.51
C LEU A 459 17.39 -24.95 0.81
N ASN A 460 16.14 -24.56 0.92
CA ASN A 460 15.54 -24.02 2.14
C ASN A 460 14.43 -24.96 2.61
N TYR A 461 14.34 -25.15 3.91
CA TYR A 461 13.22 -25.79 4.58
C TYR A 461 12.74 -24.85 5.68
N ASN A 462 11.44 -24.61 5.72
CA ASN A 462 10.81 -23.72 6.68
C ASN A 462 9.65 -24.42 7.38
N HIS A 463 9.64 -24.30 8.72
CA HIS A 463 8.49 -24.65 9.57
C HIS A 463 7.97 -23.39 10.23
N SER A 464 6.73 -23.00 9.91
CA SER A 464 6.12 -21.78 10.38
C SER A 464 5.58 -21.93 11.80
N MET A 465 5.72 -20.88 12.61
CA MET A 465 5.15 -20.84 13.97
C MET A 465 3.62 -20.99 13.91
N PRO A 466 3.02 -21.80 14.81
CA PRO A 466 1.57 -21.85 14.99
C PRO A 466 0.99 -20.51 15.43
N THR A 467 -0.26 -20.23 15.06
CA THR A 467 -0.95 -18.98 15.46
C THR A 467 -1.27 -18.91 16.96
N ASP A 468 -1.29 -20.07 17.62
CA ASP A 468 -1.54 -20.24 19.06
C ASP A 468 -0.26 -20.34 19.90
N GLY A 469 0.91 -20.05 19.27
CA GLY A 469 2.21 -20.13 19.88
C GLY A 469 2.90 -21.47 19.64
N GLY A 470 4.23 -21.48 19.73
CA GLY A 470 5.05 -22.66 19.49
C GLY A 470 6.43 -22.29 18.96
N PHE A 471 7.03 -23.17 18.19
CA PHE A 471 8.34 -22.96 17.60
C PHE A 471 8.24 -22.85 16.07
N SER A 472 9.11 -22.04 15.51
CA SER A 472 9.40 -22.02 14.07
C SER A 472 10.88 -22.34 13.85
N TRP A 473 11.21 -22.90 12.71
CA TRP A 473 12.61 -23.05 12.30
C TRP A 473 12.76 -22.95 10.80
N ASN A 474 13.91 -22.44 10.42
CA ASN A 474 14.32 -22.38 9.03
C ASN A 474 15.70 -23.00 8.90
N MET A 475 15.90 -23.82 7.88
CA MET A 475 17.18 -24.40 7.53
C MET A 475 17.51 -24.05 6.09
N ALA A 476 18.70 -23.55 5.85
CA ALA A 476 19.21 -23.25 4.53
C ALA A 476 20.55 -23.95 4.29
N TRP A 477 20.68 -24.54 3.12
CA TRP A 477 21.93 -25.05 2.60
C TRP A 477 22.20 -24.41 1.25
N ALA A 478 23.41 -23.88 1.05
CA ALA A 478 23.80 -23.28 -0.21
C ALA A 478 25.18 -23.75 -0.66
N ARG A 479 25.27 -24.05 -1.94
CA ARG A 479 26.51 -24.34 -2.65
C ARG A 479 26.73 -23.24 -3.69
N GLN A 480 27.92 -22.67 -3.67
CA GLN A 480 28.30 -21.58 -4.54
C GLN A 480 29.55 -21.92 -5.33
N SER A 481 29.61 -21.54 -6.60
CA SER A 481 30.76 -21.89 -7.46
C SER A 481 31.95 -20.96 -7.29
N GLN A 482 31.72 -19.69 -6.90
CA GLN A 482 32.74 -18.67 -6.78
C GLN A 482 32.82 -18.05 -5.35
N ALA A 483 32.05 -18.59 -4.40
CA ALA A 483 32.04 -18.16 -3.01
C ALA A 483 31.97 -19.38 -2.07
N SER A 484 32.14 -19.15 -0.78
CA SER A 484 32.07 -20.22 0.22
C SER A 484 30.67 -20.81 0.34
N ASN A 485 30.59 -22.13 0.41
CA ASN A 485 29.36 -22.81 0.76
C ASN A 485 28.93 -22.46 2.18
N TYR A 486 27.64 -22.38 2.43
CA TYR A 486 27.16 -22.11 3.78
C TYR A 486 25.96 -23.00 4.15
N GLN A 487 25.79 -23.15 5.46
CA GLN A 487 24.63 -23.77 6.08
C GLN A 487 24.14 -22.79 7.16
N GLN A 488 22.83 -22.63 7.24
CA GLN A 488 22.21 -21.76 8.23
C GLN A 488 21.02 -22.48 8.83
N ALA A 489 20.85 -22.34 10.15
CA ALA A 489 19.65 -22.76 10.84
C ALA A 489 19.20 -21.62 11.76
N THR A 490 17.90 -21.37 11.77
CA THR A 490 17.27 -20.38 12.64
C THR A 490 16.15 -21.06 13.40
N LEU A 491 16.03 -20.79 14.70
CA LEU A 491 14.95 -21.24 15.56
C LEU A 491 14.28 -20.00 16.15
N GLY A 492 12.96 -19.96 16.07
CA GLY A 492 12.15 -18.87 16.59
C GLY A 492 11.02 -19.36 17.50
#